data_0e8f968fd06b785e0ce8411cacb614c6
#
_entry.id   0e8f968fd06b785e0ce8411cacb614c6
#
_cell.length_a   1.000
_cell.length_b   1.000
_cell.length_c   1.000
_cell.angle_alpha   90.00
_cell.angle_beta   90.00
_cell.angle_gamma   90.00
#
_symmetry.space_group_name_H-M   'P 1'
#
loop_
_entity.id
_entity.type
_entity.pdbx_description
1 polymer ?
#
loop_
_entity_poly.entity_id
_entity_poly.type
_entity_poly.pdbx_seq_one_letter_code
_entity_poly.pdbx_strand_id
1 'polypeptide(L)'
;MQKAVKIYDLNVEYDIVQRNVKYWRLELKNEKLMIIAPEGYDDYEKIIEKHKNWIYKKFKAINVSKEEARRRELNYKRDEEEFREMIRGLVKKFSFEMDVAVNKVYFRQMKSRWGSCSSRNNININKYLKYLPESLIEYVVFHEVAHLVELNHSKRFWNIIHEKFNNYKEIEKELSIYWFAIKENIIEASFNESKT
;
A
#
# COMPACT_ATOMS: atom_id res chain seq x y z
N MET A 1 14.44 5.70 -22.41
CA MET A 1 14.74 7.07 -21.96
C MET A 1 13.84 7.39 -20.77
N GLN A 2 14.42 7.77 -19.65
CA GLN A 2 13.70 8.21 -18.49
C GLN A 2 13.11 9.59 -18.81
N LYS A 3 11.79 9.73 -18.74
CA LYS A 3 11.11 10.99 -19.02
C LYS A 3 10.84 11.71 -17.70
N ALA A 4 10.96 13.03 -17.69
CA ALA A 4 10.65 13.86 -16.55
C ALA A 4 9.88 15.11 -16.98
N VAL A 5 9.00 15.59 -16.13
CA VAL A 5 8.23 16.81 -16.34
C VAL A 5 8.25 17.66 -15.08
N LYS A 6 8.39 18.97 -15.25
CA LYS A 6 8.28 19.90 -14.13
C LYS A 6 6.82 20.26 -13.90
N ILE A 7 6.34 19.94 -12.69
CA ILE A 7 4.98 20.30 -12.24
C ILE A 7 5.13 21.18 -11.01
N TYR A 8 4.88 22.47 -11.16
CA TYR A 8 5.15 23.53 -10.16
C TYR A 8 6.61 23.50 -9.69
N ASP A 9 6.85 23.18 -8.43
CA ASP A 9 8.17 23.08 -7.79
C ASP A 9 8.75 21.65 -7.82
N LEU A 10 8.00 20.65 -8.34
CA LEU A 10 8.43 19.27 -8.39
C LEU A 10 8.92 18.86 -9.77
N ASN A 11 10.01 18.09 -9.80
CA ASN A 11 10.43 17.35 -10.99
C ASN A 11 9.90 15.91 -10.88
N VAL A 12 8.94 15.56 -11.74
CA VAL A 12 8.22 14.29 -11.71
C VAL A 12 8.75 13.37 -12.81
N GLU A 13 9.36 12.26 -12.41
CA GLU A 13 9.74 11.20 -13.34
C GLU A 13 8.51 10.38 -13.73
N TYR A 14 8.42 10.02 -15.01
CA TYR A 14 7.33 9.19 -15.48
C TYR A 14 7.76 8.19 -16.56
N ASP A 15 7.06 7.07 -16.57
CA ASP A 15 7.17 6.04 -17.58
C ASP A 15 5.86 5.92 -18.38
N ILE A 16 5.99 5.60 -19.66
CA ILE A 16 4.86 5.36 -20.56
C ILE A 16 4.80 3.86 -20.84
N VAL A 17 3.63 3.27 -20.66
CA VAL A 17 3.37 1.86 -20.97
C VAL A 17 2.19 1.79 -21.92
N GLN A 18 2.44 1.44 -23.17
CA GLN A 18 1.38 1.14 -24.13
C GLN A 18 0.89 -0.29 -23.96
N ARG A 19 -0.42 -0.45 -23.94
CA ARG A 19 -1.09 -1.76 -23.79
C ARG A 19 -2.39 -1.77 -24.59
N ASN A 20 -2.90 -2.95 -24.86
CA ASN A 20 -4.25 -3.11 -25.41
C ASN A 20 -5.31 -2.76 -24.34
N VAL A 21 -5.55 -1.48 -24.14
CA VAL A 21 -6.54 -0.91 -23.20
C VAL A 21 -7.39 0.12 -23.95
N LYS A 22 -8.66 0.24 -23.57
CA LYS A 22 -9.59 1.17 -24.23
C LYS A 22 -9.33 2.63 -23.88
N TYR A 23 -8.89 2.90 -22.65
CA TYR A 23 -8.67 4.24 -22.12
C TYR A 23 -7.32 4.32 -21.43
N TRP A 24 -6.70 5.50 -21.48
CA TRP A 24 -5.52 5.77 -20.69
C TRP A 24 -5.86 5.89 -19.19
N ARG A 25 -4.87 5.64 -18.34
CA ARG A 25 -4.96 5.88 -16.91
C ARG A 25 -3.60 6.24 -16.33
N LEU A 26 -3.63 6.97 -15.20
CA LEU A 26 -2.45 7.30 -14.41
C LEU A 26 -2.37 6.38 -13.21
N GLU A 27 -1.21 5.82 -12.98
CA GLU A 27 -0.89 5.01 -11.80
C GLU A 27 0.38 5.55 -11.14
N LEU A 28 0.46 5.47 -9.81
CA LEU A 28 1.71 5.66 -9.09
C LEU A 28 2.26 4.30 -8.72
N LYS A 29 3.47 4.00 -9.19
CA LYS A 29 4.14 2.73 -8.91
C LYS A 29 5.61 2.98 -8.62
N ASN A 30 6.08 2.47 -7.46
CA ASN A 30 7.47 2.68 -7.03
C ASN A 30 7.89 4.15 -7.07
N GLU A 31 7.01 5.04 -6.60
CA GLU A 31 7.24 6.49 -6.55
C GLU A 31 7.41 7.18 -7.93
N LYS A 32 7.10 6.46 -9.01
CA LYS A 32 7.07 7.01 -10.37
C LYS A 32 5.66 7.11 -10.89
N LEU A 33 5.44 8.12 -11.73
CA LEU A 33 4.19 8.24 -12.46
C LEU A 33 4.22 7.28 -13.66
N MET A 34 3.22 6.43 -13.74
CA MET A 34 3.03 5.51 -14.88
C MET A 34 1.84 6.02 -15.69
N ILE A 35 2.06 6.29 -16.97
CA ILE A 35 1.00 6.60 -17.93
C ILE A 35 0.73 5.33 -18.72
N ILE A 36 -0.39 4.68 -18.45
CA ILE A 36 -0.82 3.50 -19.20
C ILE A 36 -1.80 3.99 -20.26
N ALA A 37 -1.47 3.77 -21.53
CA ALA A 37 -2.23 4.28 -22.66
C ALA A 37 -2.46 3.20 -23.72
N PRO A 38 -3.50 3.36 -24.58
CA PRO A 38 -3.67 2.53 -25.76
C PRO A 38 -2.45 2.56 -26.68
N GLU A 39 -2.25 1.50 -27.45
CA GLU A 39 -1.24 1.47 -28.51
C GLU A 39 -1.48 2.58 -29.53
N GLY A 40 -0.42 3.28 -29.92
CA GLY A 40 -0.48 4.40 -30.85
C GLY A 40 -0.93 5.73 -30.26
N TYR A 41 -1.21 5.80 -28.97
CA TYR A 41 -1.49 7.07 -28.29
C TYR A 41 -0.18 7.82 -28.00
N ASP A 42 -0.11 9.12 -28.34
CA ASP A 42 1.11 9.94 -28.24
C ASP A 42 0.93 11.27 -27.48
N ASP A 43 -0.31 11.72 -27.21
CA ASP A 43 -0.58 13.00 -26.55
C ASP A 43 -0.48 12.90 -24.99
N TYR A 44 0.66 12.45 -24.49
CA TYR A 44 0.91 12.26 -23.06
C TYR A 44 0.98 13.57 -22.29
N GLU A 45 1.46 14.64 -22.92
CA GLU A 45 1.59 15.95 -22.31
C GLU A 45 0.22 16.51 -21.92
N LYS A 46 -0.78 16.32 -22.75
CA LYS A 46 -2.16 16.73 -22.47
C LYS A 46 -2.75 15.97 -21.28
N ILE A 47 -2.43 14.68 -21.13
CA ILE A 47 -2.84 13.89 -19.95
C ILE A 47 -2.20 14.49 -18.70
N ILE A 48 -0.90 14.75 -18.73
CA ILE A 48 -0.15 15.31 -17.60
C ILE A 48 -0.72 16.68 -17.23
N GLU A 49 -0.88 17.58 -18.21
CA GLU A 49 -1.39 18.93 -17.97
C GLU A 49 -2.80 18.91 -17.36
N LYS A 50 -3.70 18.09 -17.90
CA LYS A 50 -5.06 17.92 -17.37
C LYS A 50 -5.08 17.46 -15.93
N HIS A 51 -4.10 16.65 -15.51
CA HIS A 51 -4.04 16.03 -14.19
C HIS A 51 -2.92 16.57 -13.29
N LYS A 52 -2.27 17.66 -13.67
CA LYS A 52 -1.11 18.21 -12.95
C LYS A 52 -1.37 18.44 -11.46
N ASN A 53 -2.53 18.94 -11.08
CA ASN A 53 -2.89 19.17 -9.68
C ASN A 53 -2.99 17.85 -8.88
N TRP A 54 -3.53 16.80 -9.49
CA TRP A 54 -3.61 15.49 -8.87
C TRP A 54 -2.22 14.88 -8.71
N ILE A 55 -1.38 14.94 -9.77
CA ILE A 55 -0.01 14.46 -9.75
C ILE A 55 0.79 15.18 -8.66
N TYR A 56 0.72 16.51 -8.64
CA TYR A 56 1.41 17.33 -7.64
C TYR A 56 1.03 16.95 -6.20
N LYS A 57 -0.27 16.87 -5.90
CA LYS A 57 -0.76 16.47 -4.57
C LYS A 57 -0.25 15.09 -4.15
N LYS A 58 -0.20 14.13 -5.08
CA LYS A 58 0.29 12.79 -4.82
C LYS A 58 1.78 12.77 -4.52
N PHE A 59 2.61 13.43 -5.34
CA PHE A 59 4.05 13.48 -5.11
C PHE A 59 4.42 14.28 -3.86
N LYS A 60 3.71 15.36 -3.57
CA LYS A 60 3.90 16.11 -2.32
C LYS A 60 3.58 15.24 -1.10
N ALA A 61 2.50 14.46 -1.14
CA ALA A 61 2.17 13.54 -0.06
C ALA A 61 3.25 12.44 0.11
N ILE A 62 3.80 11.91 -0.98
CA ILE A 62 4.91 10.95 -0.94
C ILE A 62 6.14 11.59 -0.27
N ASN A 63 6.53 12.80 -0.65
CA ASN A 63 7.69 13.47 -0.08
C ASN A 63 7.52 13.75 1.41
N VAL A 64 6.33 14.21 1.83
CA VAL A 64 6.00 14.38 3.26
C VAL A 64 6.09 13.04 3.99
N SER A 65 5.52 11.96 3.43
CA SER A 65 5.58 10.64 4.07
C SER A 65 7.02 10.11 4.20
N LYS A 66 7.90 10.40 3.24
CA LYS A 66 9.33 10.04 3.32
C LYS A 66 10.05 10.79 4.44
N GLU A 67 9.82 12.09 4.57
CA GLU A 67 10.42 12.89 5.65
C GLU A 67 9.93 12.40 7.03
N GLU A 68 8.63 12.12 7.15
CA GLU A 68 8.05 11.56 8.37
C GLU A 68 8.57 10.14 8.68
N ALA A 69 8.84 9.32 7.63
CA ALA A 69 9.35 7.96 7.75
C ALA A 69 10.70 7.87 8.48
N ARG A 70 11.59 8.86 8.27
CA ARG A 70 12.89 8.93 8.94
C ARG A 70 12.81 9.08 10.45
N ARG A 71 11.64 9.48 10.97
CA ARG A 71 11.36 9.66 12.40
C ARG A 71 10.61 8.49 13.02
N ARG A 72 10.24 7.48 12.22
CA ARG A 72 9.50 6.31 12.70
C ARG A 72 10.45 5.21 13.16
N GLU A 73 10.22 4.77 14.38
CA GLU A 73 10.93 3.60 14.93
C GLU A 73 10.25 2.31 14.46
N LEU A 74 11.04 1.38 13.97
CA LEU A 74 10.60 0.05 13.59
C LEU A 74 10.78 -0.92 14.76
N ASN A 75 9.81 -1.80 14.97
CA ASN A 75 9.91 -2.82 16.00
C ASN A 75 10.75 -4.01 15.52
N TYR A 76 12.03 -4.04 15.88
CA TYR A 76 12.94 -5.15 15.59
C TYR A 76 12.90 -6.26 16.63
N LYS A 77 12.20 -6.06 17.77
CA LYS A 77 12.20 -7.00 18.90
C LYS A 77 11.19 -8.15 18.74
N ARG A 78 10.11 -7.91 17.98
CA ARG A 78 9.06 -8.93 17.76
C ARG A 78 9.60 -10.05 16.91
N ASP A 79 9.62 -11.28 17.44
CA ASP A 79 10.04 -12.45 16.68
C ASP A 79 8.97 -12.92 15.67
N GLU A 80 9.32 -13.88 14.82
CA GLU A 80 8.46 -14.33 13.74
C GLU A 80 7.26 -15.15 14.27
N GLU A 81 7.44 -15.95 15.34
CA GLU A 81 6.34 -16.78 15.86
C GLU A 81 5.37 -15.95 16.69
N GLU A 82 5.87 -15.06 17.54
CA GLU A 82 5.03 -14.06 18.25
C GLU A 82 4.16 -13.27 17.27
N PHE A 83 4.77 -12.81 16.17
CA PHE A 83 4.04 -12.12 15.12
C PHE A 83 2.95 -12.98 14.49
N ARG A 84 3.25 -14.25 14.17
CA ARG A 84 2.30 -15.17 13.56
C ARG A 84 1.13 -15.51 14.50
N GLU A 85 1.42 -15.73 15.76
CA GLU A 85 0.40 -15.98 16.79
C GLU A 85 -0.53 -14.77 16.95
N MET A 86 0.04 -13.57 17.05
CA MET A 86 -0.73 -12.32 17.08
C MET A 86 -1.68 -12.20 15.89
N ILE A 87 -1.18 -12.40 14.65
CA ILE A 87 -2.01 -12.34 13.45
C ILE A 87 -3.13 -13.38 13.48
N ARG A 88 -2.84 -14.63 13.84
CA ARG A 88 -3.85 -15.69 13.94
C ARG A 88 -4.92 -15.35 14.96
N GLY A 89 -4.53 -14.80 16.11
CA GLY A 89 -5.44 -14.31 17.14
C GLY A 89 -6.36 -13.20 16.63
N LEU A 90 -5.80 -12.20 15.96
CA LEU A 90 -6.56 -11.09 15.36
C LEU A 90 -7.51 -11.57 14.26
N VAL A 91 -7.04 -12.44 13.36
CA VAL A 91 -7.90 -13.03 12.33
C VAL A 91 -9.08 -13.79 12.95
N LYS A 92 -8.83 -14.61 13.97
CA LYS A 92 -9.90 -15.34 14.68
C LYS A 92 -10.90 -14.38 15.32
N LYS A 93 -10.42 -13.34 16.02
CA LYS A 93 -11.23 -12.30 16.65
C LYS A 93 -12.15 -11.62 15.63
N PHE A 94 -11.59 -11.10 14.55
CA PHE A 94 -12.36 -10.33 13.57
C PHE A 94 -13.26 -11.20 12.68
N SER A 95 -12.85 -12.43 12.38
CA SER A 95 -13.73 -13.40 11.70
C SER A 95 -14.97 -13.69 12.50
N PHE A 96 -14.83 -13.85 13.82
CA PHE A 96 -15.96 -14.04 14.73
C PHE A 96 -16.83 -12.78 14.81
N GLU A 97 -16.22 -11.59 14.97
CA GLU A 97 -16.95 -10.31 15.05
C GLU A 97 -17.79 -10.05 13.78
N MET A 98 -17.30 -10.46 12.59
CA MET A 98 -17.96 -10.21 11.30
C MET A 98 -18.80 -11.39 10.80
N ASP A 99 -18.87 -12.49 11.56
CA ASP A 99 -19.53 -13.75 11.15
C ASP A 99 -19.06 -14.26 9.78
N VAL A 100 -17.75 -14.32 9.58
CA VAL A 100 -17.12 -14.77 8.31
C VAL A 100 -16.13 -15.91 8.56
N ALA A 101 -15.94 -16.77 7.55
CA ALA A 101 -15.01 -17.89 7.61
C ALA A 101 -13.75 -17.58 6.80
N VAL A 102 -12.59 -17.61 7.47
CA VAL A 102 -11.27 -17.57 6.83
C VAL A 102 -10.81 -19.00 6.52
N ASN A 103 -10.41 -19.26 5.28
CA ASN A 103 -9.90 -20.57 4.88
C ASN A 103 -8.45 -20.78 5.35
N LYS A 104 -7.52 -19.90 4.88
CA LYS A 104 -6.09 -19.99 5.24
C LYS A 104 -5.47 -18.60 5.40
N VAL A 105 -4.49 -18.51 6.29
CA VAL A 105 -3.65 -17.32 6.47
C VAL A 105 -2.24 -17.64 6.00
N TYR A 106 -1.73 -16.86 5.06
CA TYR A 106 -0.38 -16.98 4.52
C TYR A 106 0.44 -15.76 4.88
N PHE A 107 1.72 -15.99 5.15
CA PHE A 107 2.71 -14.94 5.43
C PHE A 107 3.65 -14.83 4.24
N ARG A 108 3.63 -13.69 3.55
CA ARG A 108 4.39 -13.47 2.32
C ARG A 108 5.15 -12.15 2.40
N GLN A 109 6.29 -12.09 1.76
CA GLN A 109 6.98 -10.82 1.53
C GLN A 109 6.35 -10.16 0.29
N MET A 110 5.73 -9.00 0.47
CA MET A 110 5.04 -8.27 -0.60
C MET A 110 5.66 -6.88 -0.80
N LYS A 111 5.75 -6.44 -2.06
CA LYS A 111 6.45 -5.21 -2.46
C LYS A 111 5.58 -3.95 -2.51
N SER A 112 4.26 -4.06 -2.38
CA SER A 112 3.36 -2.93 -2.66
C SER A 112 2.06 -2.93 -1.85
N ARG A 113 1.90 -3.84 -0.89
CA ARG A 113 0.70 -3.92 -0.06
C ARG A 113 1.00 -4.59 1.28
N TRP A 114 0.18 -4.32 2.28
CA TRP A 114 0.28 -4.89 3.61
C TRP A 114 -0.40 -6.26 3.75
N GLY A 115 -1.47 -6.47 2.97
CA GLY A 115 -2.19 -7.71 2.91
C GLY A 115 -2.94 -7.90 1.61
N SER A 116 -3.67 -8.98 1.48
CA SER A 116 -4.67 -9.22 0.45
C SER A 116 -5.60 -10.36 0.84
N CYS A 117 -6.88 -10.21 0.52
CA CYS A 117 -7.87 -11.27 0.59
C CYS A 117 -8.18 -11.80 -0.82
N SER A 118 -8.37 -13.11 -0.94
CA SER A 118 -8.74 -13.76 -2.19
C SER A 118 -10.20 -14.21 -2.18
N SER A 119 -10.77 -14.42 -3.37
CA SER A 119 -12.13 -14.97 -3.56
C SER A 119 -12.34 -16.39 -2.95
N ARG A 120 -11.25 -17.05 -2.54
CA ARG A 120 -11.28 -18.34 -1.83
C ARG A 120 -11.15 -18.16 -0.31
N ASN A 121 -11.41 -17.00 0.21
CA ASN A 121 -11.31 -16.63 1.63
C ASN A 121 -9.91 -16.89 2.23
N ASN A 122 -8.85 -16.76 1.42
CA ASN A 122 -7.48 -16.81 1.93
C ASN A 122 -6.98 -15.40 2.18
N ILE A 123 -6.40 -15.17 3.34
CA ILE A 123 -5.76 -13.92 3.73
C ILE A 123 -4.25 -14.07 3.57
N ASN A 124 -3.62 -13.14 2.85
CA ASN A 124 -2.16 -13.04 2.82
C ASN A 124 -1.76 -11.83 3.65
N ILE A 125 -0.81 -12.01 4.54
CA ILE A 125 -0.24 -10.98 5.42
C ILE A 125 1.21 -10.72 4.99
N ASN A 126 1.57 -9.46 4.85
CA ASN A 126 2.94 -9.09 4.56
C ASN A 126 3.82 -9.26 5.80
N LYS A 127 4.93 -9.98 5.67
CA LYS A 127 5.88 -10.21 6.76
C LYS A 127 6.47 -8.92 7.33
N TYR A 128 6.50 -7.84 6.55
CA TYR A 128 6.97 -6.55 7.02
C TYR A 128 6.07 -5.91 8.08
N LEU A 129 4.81 -6.36 8.25
CA LEU A 129 3.94 -5.91 9.33
C LEU A 129 4.54 -6.14 10.72
N LYS A 130 5.42 -7.14 10.89
CA LYS A 130 6.05 -7.41 12.18
C LYS A 130 6.82 -6.21 12.77
N TYR A 131 7.25 -5.30 11.91
CA TYR A 131 8.00 -4.11 12.31
C TYR A 131 7.11 -2.93 12.72
N LEU A 132 5.80 -3.04 12.56
CA LEU A 132 4.84 -1.98 12.84
C LEU A 132 4.34 -2.02 14.30
N PRO A 133 3.83 -0.88 14.82
CA PRO A 133 3.01 -0.86 16.02
C PRO A 133 1.80 -1.78 15.91
N GLU A 134 1.38 -2.35 17.03
CA GLU A 134 0.26 -3.32 17.07
C GLU A 134 -1.05 -2.74 16.56
N SER A 135 -1.32 -1.46 16.84
CA SER A 135 -2.53 -0.78 16.36
C SER A 135 -2.63 -0.74 14.82
N LEU A 136 -1.49 -0.59 14.13
CA LEU A 136 -1.44 -0.64 12.66
C LEU A 136 -1.60 -2.07 12.15
N ILE A 137 -1.03 -3.05 12.85
CA ILE A 137 -1.21 -4.46 12.53
C ILE A 137 -2.69 -4.85 12.67
N GLU A 138 -3.32 -4.45 13.79
CA GLU A 138 -4.73 -4.70 14.05
C GLU A 138 -5.62 -4.14 12.93
N TYR A 139 -5.36 -2.90 12.52
CA TYR A 139 -6.08 -2.29 11.40
C TYR A 139 -5.93 -3.06 10.10
N VAL A 140 -4.71 -3.45 9.72
CA VAL A 140 -4.48 -4.19 8.48
C VAL A 140 -5.18 -5.55 8.51
N VAL A 141 -5.11 -6.28 9.62
CA VAL A 141 -5.79 -7.56 9.74
C VAL A 141 -7.31 -7.38 9.64
N PHE A 142 -7.87 -6.38 10.30
CA PHE A 142 -9.29 -6.05 10.20
C PHE A 142 -9.69 -5.72 8.75
N HIS A 143 -8.90 -4.91 8.06
CA HIS A 143 -9.11 -4.54 6.65
C HIS A 143 -9.16 -5.78 5.74
N GLU A 144 -8.23 -6.73 5.91
CA GLU A 144 -8.22 -7.95 5.11
C GLU A 144 -9.37 -8.90 5.45
N VAL A 145 -9.82 -8.96 6.72
CA VAL A 145 -11.01 -9.73 7.10
C VAL A 145 -12.28 -9.07 6.56
N ALA A 146 -12.37 -7.74 6.59
CA ALA A 146 -13.51 -7.00 6.03
C ALA A 146 -13.71 -7.28 4.52
N HIS A 147 -12.66 -7.62 3.79
CA HIS A 147 -12.77 -8.07 2.40
C HIS A 147 -13.54 -9.39 2.21
N LEU A 148 -13.75 -10.18 3.26
CA LEU A 148 -14.63 -11.35 3.20
C LEU A 148 -16.11 -10.96 3.18
N VAL A 149 -16.44 -9.78 3.72
CA VAL A 149 -17.80 -9.21 3.67
C VAL A 149 -18.01 -8.41 2.37
N GLU A 150 -17.00 -7.64 1.97
CA GLU A 150 -17.08 -6.76 0.80
C GLU A 150 -15.72 -6.76 0.05
N LEU A 151 -15.67 -7.41 -1.10
CA LEU A 151 -14.43 -7.63 -1.86
C LEU A 151 -13.80 -6.34 -2.40
N ASN A 152 -14.58 -5.31 -2.65
CA ASN A 152 -14.13 -4.06 -3.23
C ASN A 152 -14.18 -2.94 -2.19
N HIS A 153 -13.32 -1.93 -2.34
CA HIS A 153 -13.33 -0.73 -1.50
C HIS A 153 -14.52 0.20 -1.83
N SER A 154 -15.74 -0.37 -1.82
CA SER A 154 -17.01 0.34 -2.01
C SER A 154 -17.35 1.21 -0.80
N LYS A 155 -18.42 1.99 -0.90
CA LYS A 155 -18.95 2.73 0.27
C LYS A 155 -19.31 1.79 1.43
N ARG A 156 -19.82 0.57 1.13
CA ARG A 156 -20.14 -0.44 2.13
C ARG A 156 -18.89 -0.93 2.86
N PHE A 157 -17.80 -1.19 2.15
CA PHE A 157 -16.51 -1.54 2.74
C PHE A 157 -16.03 -0.45 3.71
N TRP A 158 -15.99 0.80 3.23
CA TRP A 158 -15.52 1.91 4.07
C TRP A 158 -16.40 2.20 5.28
N ASN A 159 -17.70 1.89 5.22
CA ASN A 159 -18.57 1.94 6.40
C ASN A 159 -18.15 0.90 7.44
N ILE A 160 -17.89 -0.35 7.04
CA ILE A 160 -17.39 -1.41 7.95
C ILE A 160 -16.08 -0.96 8.62
N ILE A 161 -15.14 -0.42 7.84
CA ILE A 161 -13.88 0.10 8.39
C ILE A 161 -14.13 1.24 9.37
N HIS A 162 -14.98 2.19 9.01
CA HIS A 162 -15.25 3.39 9.82
C HIS A 162 -15.94 3.08 11.15
N GLU A 163 -16.80 2.08 11.19
CA GLU A 163 -17.45 1.63 12.43
C GLU A 163 -16.45 1.17 13.48
N LYS A 164 -15.36 0.51 13.08
CA LYS A 164 -14.32 0.04 13.99
C LYS A 164 -13.20 1.06 14.18
N PHE A 165 -12.81 1.75 13.11
CA PHE A 165 -11.69 2.69 13.06
C PHE A 165 -12.17 4.02 12.46
N ASN A 166 -12.74 4.88 13.29
CA ASN A 166 -13.28 6.17 12.86
C ASN A 166 -12.21 7.11 12.26
N ASN A 167 -10.94 6.91 12.66
CA ASN A 167 -9.76 7.63 12.19
C ASN A 167 -8.96 6.84 11.13
N TYR A 168 -9.61 5.97 10.35
CA TYR A 168 -8.92 5.09 9.39
C TYR A 168 -8.06 5.86 8.36
N LYS A 169 -8.42 7.10 8.02
CA LYS A 169 -7.65 7.91 7.06
C LYS A 169 -6.27 8.29 7.62
N GLU A 170 -6.21 8.59 8.90
CA GLU A 170 -4.96 8.85 9.62
C GLU A 170 -4.12 7.57 9.71
N ILE A 171 -4.76 6.43 9.98
CA ILE A 171 -4.11 5.12 10.02
C ILE A 171 -3.53 4.76 8.65
N GLU A 172 -4.26 4.98 7.56
CA GLU A 172 -3.75 4.74 6.20
C GLU A 172 -2.58 5.66 5.85
N LYS A 173 -2.60 6.92 6.31
CA LYS A 173 -1.44 7.82 6.20
C LYS A 173 -0.24 7.26 6.96
N GLU A 174 -0.41 6.82 8.21
CA GLU A 174 0.66 6.21 9.01
C GLU A 174 1.21 4.93 8.36
N LEU A 175 0.36 4.07 7.83
CA LEU A 175 0.78 2.88 7.07
C LEU A 175 1.64 3.26 5.86
N SER A 176 1.31 4.34 5.17
CA SER A 176 2.12 4.86 4.06
C SER A 176 3.51 5.33 4.55
N ILE A 177 3.57 6.00 5.69
CA ILE A 177 4.83 6.46 6.30
C ILE A 177 5.69 5.26 6.71
N TYR A 178 5.12 4.28 7.40
CA TYR A 178 5.83 3.06 7.78
C TYR A 178 6.31 2.24 6.58
N TRP A 179 5.59 2.29 5.45
CA TRP A 179 6.04 1.66 4.22
C TRP A 179 7.36 2.24 3.74
N PHE A 180 7.52 3.56 3.76
CA PHE A 180 8.78 4.23 3.40
C PHE A 180 9.88 3.93 4.42
N ALA A 181 9.59 3.92 5.72
CA ALA A 181 10.55 3.56 6.75
C ALA A 181 11.10 2.13 6.55
N ILE A 182 10.25 1.16 6.23
CA ILE A 182 10.65 -0.22 5.95
C ILE A 182 11.44 -0.31 4.65
N LYS A 183 11.02 0.41 3.62
CA LYS A 183 11.71 0.41 2.33
C LYS A 183 13.16 0.89 2.51
N GLU A 184 13.35 2.01 3.20
CA GLU A 184 14.66 2.61 3.44
C GLU A 184 15.55 1.74 4.34
N ASN A 185 15.01 1.24 5.47
CA ASN A 185 15.83 0.57 6.50
C ASN A 185 15.98 -0.94 6.31
N ILE A 186 15.09 -1.60 5.60
CA ILE A 186 15.08 -3.07 5.49
C ILE A 186 15.28 -3.54 4.05
N ILE A 187 14.49 -3.00 3.12
CA ILE A 187 14.51 -3.49 1.74
C ILE A 187 15.77 -3.02 1.01
N GLU A 188 16.11 -1.74 1.12
CA GLU A 188 17.29 -1.16 0.45
C GLU A 188 18.60 -1.60 1.14
N ALA A 189 18.62 -1.75 2.46
CA ALA A 189 19.77 -2.29 3.18
C ALA A 189 20.12 -3.71 2.74
N SER A 190 19.13 -4.61 2.64
CA SER A 190 19.35 -5.98 2.19
C SER A 190 19.81 -6.09 0.72
N PHE A 191 19.48 -5.11 -0.14
CA PHE A 191 20.00 -5.06 -1.52
C PHE A 191 21.47 -4.64 -1.59
N ASN A 192 21.92 -3.80 -0.67
CA ASN A 192 23.30 -3.32 -0.64
C ASN A 192 24.24 -4.41 -0.09
N GLU A 193 23.82 -5.17 0.93
CA GLU A 193 24.58 -6.30 1.49
C GLU A 193 24.74 -7.47 0.50
N SER A 194 23.79 -7.66 -0.41
CA SER A 194 23.85 -8.74 -1.42
C SER A 194 24.73 -8.41 -2.64
N LYS A 195 25.29 -7.20 -2.71
CA LYS A 195 26.19 -6.75 -3.79
C LYS A 195 27.66 -6.62 -3.35
N THR A 196 27.94 -6.81 -2.08
CA THR A 196 29.28 -6.92 -1.49
C THR A 196 29.67 -8.37 -1.32
#